data_057b3fbd720087cfba7500979f1009e7
#
_entry.id   057b3fbd720087cfba7500979f1009e7
#
_cell.length_a   1.000
_cell.length_b   1.000
_cell.length_c   1.000
_cell.angle_alpha   90.00
_cell.angle_beta   90.00
_cell.angle_gamma   90.00
#
_symmetry.space_group_name_H-M   'P 1'
#
loop_
_entity.id
_entity.type
_entity.pdbx_description
1 polymer ?
#
loop_
_entity_poly.entity_id
_entity_poly.type
_entity_poly.pdbx_seq_one_letter_code
_entity_poly.pdbx_strand_id
1 'polypeptide(L)'
;MTAPSQANYVLIDGALRPGALASLYLRHEMFEIDPLYLGTRWKDLYDLGPILVKPLPGSTLLSDWFDDEALRADSTLMYSEASIQEVASHLRRLISPPDCNGGNGLLRFADPLVAHFWLSSFSGFEDMHLGPIQHWWIVKPKQTWEPRSQPSLQIFSGSNTGLPWDNRCVLLGPDQILALEQTQHWRFLGRVHAWINERTPSLFFDMNSLQITDWLDSSLTAGLDWGLVTERGLVIWIEACADDGQDFATRAHGHYQNWLTLDPAHARLSPEARITAFDAHRYAQEDNAHG
;
A
#
# COMPACT_ATOMS: atom_id res chain seq x y z
N MET A 1 -7.64 -20.04 -9.73
CA MET A 1 -7.21 -20.01 -8.31
C MET A 1 -8.03 -21.03 -7.56
N THR A 2 -7.42 -21.95 -6.82
CA THR A 2 -8.19 -22.89 -5.97
C THR A 2 -8.62 -22.13 -4.72
N ALA A 3 -9.95 -22.05 -4.49
CA ALA A 3 -10.49 -21.45 -3.28
C ALA A 3 -9.88 -22.14 -2.04
N PRO A 4 -9.45 -21.40 -1.00
CA PRO A 4 -9.29 -22.00 0.30
C PRO A 4 -10.67 -22.50 0.73
N SER A 5 -10.88 -23.81 0.63
CA SER A 5 -12.16 -24.46 0.94
C SER A 5 -12.61 -24.27 2.40
N GLN A 6 -11.82 -23.55 3.18
CA GLN A 6 -12.00 -23.35 4.61
C GLN A 6 -12.29 -21.88 5.01
N ALA A 7 -12.12 -20.88 4.10
CA ALA A 7 -12.40 -19.50 4.47
C ALA A 7 -13.87 -19.34 4.89
N ASN A 8 -14.10 -18.68 6.02
CA ASN A 8 -15.44 -18.42 6.55
C ASN A 8 -15.67 -16.98 7.00
N TYR A 9 -14.68 -16.10 6.79
CA TYR A 9 -14.77 -14.66 7.02
C TYR A 9 -14.20 -13.89 5.84
N VAL A 10 -14.79 -12.71 5.58
CA VAL A 10 -14.26 -11.67 4.69
C VAL A 10 -14.02 -10.43 5.53
N LEU A 11 -12.84 -9.84 5.43
CA LEU A 11 -12.50 -8.55 6.04
C LEU A 11 -12.38 -7.52 4.92
N ILE A 12 -13.26 -6.53 4.92
CA ILE A 12 -13.35 -5.47 3.91
C ILE A 12 -12.80 -4.17 4.49
N ASP A 13 -11.95 -3.46 3.74
CA ASP A 13 -11.55 -2.08 4.08
C ASP A 13 -12.60 -1.10 3.55
N GLY A 14 -13.37 -0.48 4.46
CA GLY A 14 -14.43 0.47 4.10
C GLY A 14 -13.92 1.76 3.45
N ALA A 15 -12.66 2.14 3.68
CA ALA A 15 -12.08 3.32 3.04
C ALA A 15 -11.65 3.03 1.57
N LEU A 16 -11.24 1.79 1.26
CA LEU A 16 -10.98 1.36 -0.12
C LEU A 16 -12.28 1.08 -0.88
N ARG A 17 -13.33 0.63 -0.17
CA ARG A 17 -14.66 0.35 -0.73
C ARG A 17 -15.75 1.20 -0.05
N PRO A 18 -15.85 2.50 -0.39
CA PRO A 18 -16.90 3.35 0.18
C PRO A 18 -18.29 2.79 -0.10
N GLY A 19 -19.14 2.77 0.93
CA GLY A 19 -20.48 2.21 0.85
C GLY A 19 -20.55 0.67 0.91
N ALA A 20 -19.46 -0.03 1.23
CA ALA A 20 -19.44 -1.48 1.34
C ALA A 20 -20.51 -2.02 2.30
N LEU A 21 -20.67 -1.39 3.45
CA LEU A 21 -21.67 -1.80 4.45
C LEU A 21 -23.09 -1.75 3.88
N ALA A 22 -23.47 -0.65 3.19
CA ALA A 22 -24.77 -0.51 2.54
C ALA A 22 -24.93 -1.56 1.41
N SER A 23 -23.89 -1.80 0.63
CA SER A 23 -23.90 -2.80 -0.44
C SER A 23 -24.13 -4.22 0.09
N LEU A 24 -23.55 -4.58 1.24
CA LEU A 24 -23.80 -5.88 1.89
C LEU A 24 -25.27 -6.05 2.27
N TYR A 25 -25.92 -5.03 2.84
CA TYR A 25 -27.34 -5.10 3.17
C TYR A 25 -28.25 -5.20 1.93
N LEU A 26 -27.83 -4.66 0.79
CA LEU A 26 -28.57 -4.72 -0.47
C LEU A 26 -28.46 -6.07 -1.19
N ARG A 27 -27.52 -6.95 -0.79
CA ARG A 27 -27.34 -8.26 -1.45
C ARG A 27 -28.49 -9.23 -1.20
N HIS A 28 -29.37 -8.97 -0.24
CA HIS A 28 -30.44 -9.89 0.18
C HIS A 28 -29.94 -11.29 0.58
N GLU A 29 -28.71 -11.40 0.99
CA GLU A 29 -28.06 -12.60 1.51
C GLU A 29 -27.95 -12.54 3.03
N MET A 30 -27.72 -13.68 3.67
CA MET A 30 -27.57 -13.73 5.11
C MET A 30 -26.10 -13.64 5.52
N PHE A 31 -25.79 -12.65 6.36
CA PHE A 31 -24.47 -12.39 6.93
C PHE A 31 -24.56 -12.12 8.42
N GLU A 32 -23.53 -12.51 9.17
CA GLU A 32 -23.18 -11.80 10.40
C GLU A 32 -22.18 -10.70 10.03
N ILE A 33 -22.46 -9.44 10.41
CA ILE A 33 -21.63 -8.29 10.03
C ILE A 33 -21.24 -7.54 11.31
N ASP A 34 -19.95 -7.20 11.41
CA ASP A 34 -19.43 -6.38 12.50
C ASP A 34 -18.51 -5.25 11.93
N PRO A 35 -19.00 -4.00 11.86
CA PRO A 35 -18.17 -2.84 11.56
C PRO A 35 -17.25 -2.56 12.74
N LEU A 36 -15.94 -2.81 12.59
CA LEU A 36 -15.00 -2.87 13.70
C LEU A 36 -14.76 -1.52 14.40
N TYR A 37 -15.06 -0.39 13.74
CA TYR A 37 -14.95 0.92 14.39
C TYR A 37 -16.09 1.18 15.40
N LEU A 38 -17.22 0.47 15.29
CA LEU A 38 -18.27 0.54 16.31
C LEU A 38 -17.71 0.08 17.67
N GLY A 39 -18.01 0.83 18.71
CA GLY A 39 -17.48 0.58 20.07
C GLY A 39 -16.04 1.06 20.29
N THR A 40 -15.43 1.74 19.32
CA THR A 40 -14.11 2.38 19.45
C THR A 40 -14.21 3.91 19.42
N ARG A 41 -13.06 4.59 19.61
CA ARG A 41 -12.98 6.06 19.41
C ARG A 41 -13.26 6.50 17.97
N TRP A 42 -13.25 5.60 17.00
CA TRP A 42 -13.46 5.83 15.57
C TRP A 42 -14.92 5.60 15.13
N LYS A 43 -15.86 5.44 16.07
CA LYS A 43 -17.26 5.08 15.80
C LYS A 43 -17.97 5.99 14.79
N ASP A 44 -17.59 7.26 14.73
CA ASP A 44 -18.22 8.24 13.81
C ASP A 44 -17.77 8.03 12.35
N LEU A 45 -16.75 7.18 12.12
CA LEU A 45 -16.23 6.76 10.81
C LEU A 45 -16.51 5.28 10.55
N TYR A 46 -17.56 4.71 11.15
CA TYR A 46 -17.85 3.28 11.15
C TYR A 46 -17.94 2.65 9.76
N ASP A 47 -18.39 3.40 8.75
CA ASP A 47 -18.56 2.99 7.37
C ASP A 47 -17.25 3.04 6.55
N LEU A 48 -16.23 3.78 7.02
CA LEU A 48 -14.89 3.83 6.44
C LEU A 48 -13.92 2.87 7.13
N GLY A 49 -14.34 2.26 8.23
CA GLY A 49 -13.53 1.32 8.98
C GLY A 49 -13.51 -0.09 8.39
N PRO A 50 -12.75 -0.99 9.03
CA PRO A 50 -12.79 -2.42 8.69
C PRO A 50 -14.19 -3.00 8.96
N ILE A 51 -14.70 -3.78 8.02
CA ILE A 51 -15.97 -4.49 8.12
C ILE A 51 -15.69 -5.98 8.12
N LEU A 52 -15.94 -6.65 9.25
CA LEU A 52 -15.84 -8.10 9.35
C LEU A 52 -17.17 -8.72 8.96
N VAL A 53 -17.14 -9.64 8.00
CA VAL A 53 -18.31 -10.33 7.48
C VAL A 53 -18.13 -11.84 7.61
N LYS A 54 -19.11 -12.52 8.20
CA LYS A 54 -19.22 -13.97 8.19
C LYS A 54 -20.39 -14.36 7.31
N PRO A 55 -20.15 -14.82 6.08
CA PRO A 55 -21.20 -15.34 5.22
C PRO A 55 -21.88 -16.56 5.83
N LEU A 56 -23.20 -16.60 5.78
CA LEU A 56 -23.99 -17.75 6.22
C LEU A 56 -24.27 -18.69 5.04
N PRO A 57 -24.75 -19.94 5.30
CA PRO A 57 -25.06 -20.88 4.24
C PRO A 57 -26.01 -20.28 3.18
N GLY A 58 -25.63 -20.43 1.91
CA GLY A 58 -26.37 -19.86 0.77
C GLY A 58 -25.86 -18.49 0.28
N SER A 59 -24.90 -17.88 0.99
CA SER A 59 -24.24 -16.67 0.49
C SER A 59 -23.24 -16.98 -0.61
N THR A 60 -23.18 -16.10 -1.63
CA THR A 60 -22.21 -16.17 -2.73
C THR A 60 -20.95 -15.31 -2.47
N LEU A 61 -20.88 -14.57 -1.36
CA LEU A 61 -19.82 -13.60 -1.12
C LEU A 61 -18.40 -14.18 -1.23
N LEU A 62 -18.18 -15.41 -0.74
CA LEU A 62 -16.88 -16.07 -0.85
C LEU A 62 -16.57 -16.47 -2.29
N SER A 63 -17.54 -16.96 -3.06
CA SER A 63 -17.34 -17.27 -4.49
C SER A 63 -17.10 -15.99 -5.29
N ASP A 64 -17.88 -14.94 -5.02
CA ASP A 64 -17.72 -13.64 -5.70
C ASP A 64 -16.32 -13.05 -5.43
N TRP A 65 -15.77 -13.26 -4.24
CA TRP A 65 -14.40 -12.81 -3.92
C TRP A 65 -13.36 -13.42 -4.88
N PHE A 66 -13.55 -14.65 -5.35
CA PHE A 66 -12.64 -15.27 -6.32
C PHE A 66 -12.82 -14.76 -7.73
N ASP A 67 -14.00 -14.30 -8.08
CA ASP A 67 -14.37 -13.86 -9.43
C ASP A 67 -14.21 -12.34 -9.60
N ASP A 68 -14.38 -11.56 -8.53
CA ASP A 68 -14.32 -10.10 -8.54
C ASP A 68 -12.92 -9.58 -8.11
N GLU A 69 -12.15 -9.03 -9.08
CA GLU A 69 -10.85 -8.44 -8.82
C GLU A 69 -10.95 -7.20 -7.90
N ALA A 70 -11.99 -6.39 -8.06
CA ALA A 70 -12.19 -5.20 -7.23
C ALA A 70 -12.49 -5.57 -5.78
N LEU A 71 -13.26 -6.65 -5.54
CA LEU A 71 -13.50 -7.14 -4.18
C LEU A 71 -12.22 -7.69 -3.54
N ARG A 72 -11.38 -8.38 -4.32
CA ARG A 72 -10.07 -8.84 -3.85
C ARG A 72 -9.09 -7.72 -3.53
N ALA A 73 -9.17 -6.60 -4.26
CA ALA A 73 -8.30 -5.45 -4.02
C ALA A 73 -8.61 -4.73 -2.70
N ASP A 74 -9.86 -4.83 -2.22
CA ASP A 74 -10.37 -4.08 -1.07
C ASP A 74 -10.59 -4.97 0.16
N SER A 75 -10.31 -6.26 0.08
CA SER A 75 -10.63 -7.21 1.15
C SER A 75 -9.71 -8.43 1.20
N THR A 76 -9.74 -9.10 2.33
CA THR A 76 -8.98 -10.33 2.60
C THR A 76 -9.89 -11.43 3.12
N LEU A 77 -9.43 -12.68 3.04
CA LEU A 77 -10.15 -13.82 3.58
C LEU A 77 -9.53 -14.31 4.87
N MET A 78 -10.35 -14.83 5.77
CA MET A 78 -9.87 -15.47 7.00
C MET A 78 -10.62 -16.78 7.27
N TYR A 79 -9.96 -17.64 8.03
CA TYR A 79 -10.58 -18.79 8.67
C TYR A 79 -10.40 -18.70 10.18
N SER A 80 -11.50 -18.88 10.88
CA SER A 80 -11.54 -18.99 12.34
C SER A 80 -12.68 -19.90 12.78
N GLU A 81 -12.40 -20.76 13.76
CA GLU A 81 -13.44 -21.53 14.45
C GLU A 81 -14.19 -20.70 15.51
N ALA A 82 -13.64 -19.56 15.88
CA ALA A 82 -14.23 -18.65 16.86
C ALA A 82 -15.48 -17.94 16.30
N SER A 83 -16.30 -17.42 17.20
CA SER A 83 -17.44 -16.58 16.84
C SER A 83 -17.01 -15.25 16.24
N ILE A 84 -17.92 -14.59 15.50
CA ILE A 84 -17.63 -13.28 14.93
C ILE A 84 -17.29 -12.26 16.01
N GLN A 85 -17.89 -12.34 17.19
CA GLN A 85 -17.65 -11.45 18.31
C GLN A 85 -16.22 -11.60 18.86
N GLU A 86 -15.71 -12.82 18.95
CA GLU A 86 -14.34 -13.11 19.40
C GLU A 86 -13.31 -12.62 18.37
N VAL A 87 -13.53 -12.91 17.08
CA VAL A 87 -12.67 -12.42 15.99
C VAL A 87 -12.70 -10.89 15.94
N ALA A 88 -13.88 -10.27 15.98
CA ALA A 88 -14.02 -8.81 15.98
C ALA A 88 -13.36 -8.17 17.21
N SER A 89 -13.51 -8.77 18.39
CA SER A 89 -12.85 -8.28 19.61
C SER A 89 -11.33 -8.32 19.50
N HIS A 90 -10.78 -9.37 18.88
CA HIS A 90 -9.36 -9.48 18.60
C HIS A 90 -8.90 -8.40 17.58
N LEU A 91 -9.58 -8.28 16.44
CA LEU A 91 -9.24 -7.33 15.39
C LEU A 91 -9.33 -5.87 15.86
N ARG A 92 -10.26 -5.54 16.76
CA ARG A 92 -10.32 -4.18 17.35
C ARG A 92 -9.07 -3.76 18.09
N ARG A 93 -8.30 -4.70 18.67
CA ARG A 93 -7.02 -4.42 19.32
C ARG A 93 -5.95 -3.98 18.34
N LEU A 94 -6.09 -4.40 17.07
CA LEU A 94 -5.16 -4.04 16.00
C LEU A 94 -5.41 -2.64 15.43
N ILE A 95 -6.58 -2.02 15.71
CA ILE A 95 -6.96 -0.72 15.12
C ILE A 95 -6.02 0.41 15.55
N SER A 96 -5.65 0.44 16.83
CA SER A 96 -4.82 1.50 17.40
C SER A 96 -3.82 0.91 18.38
N PRO A 97 -2.85 0.11 17.89
CA PRO A 97 -1.81 -0.41 18.75
C PRO A 97 -0.88 0.73 19.18
N PRO A 98 -0.36 0.67 20.41
CA PRO A 98 0.69 1.59 20.82
C PRO A 98 1.95 1.33 19.97
N ASP A 99 2.59 2.39 19.52
CA ASP A 99 3.91 2.34 18.91
C ASP A 99 5.02 2.29 19.99
N CYS A 100 6.26 2.10 19.55
CA CYS A 100 7.42 2.04 20.44
C CYS A 100 7.71 3.37 21.19
N ASN A 101 7.09 4.47 20.77
CA ASN A 101 7.22 5.80 21.38
C ASN A 101 6.00 6.15 22.26
N GLY A 102 5.05 5.24 22.43
CA GLY A 102 3.80 5.44 23.17
C GLY A 102 2.73 6.23 22.43
N GLY A 103 2.91 6.48 21.13
CA GLY A 103 1.88 7.01 20.24
C GLY A 103 0.79 5.97 19.95
N ASN A 104 -0.40 6.45 19.58
CA ASN A 104 -1.54 5.60 19.20
C ASN A 104 -1.95 5.93 17.76
N GLY A 105 -1.23 5.38 16.80
CA GLY A 105 -1.57 5.50 15.39
C GLY A 105 -2.82 4.68 15.00
N LEU A 106 -3.30 4.89 13.79
CA LEU A 106 -4.34 4.07 13.17
C LEU A 106 -3.64 3.06 12.24
N LEU A 107 -3.73 1.77 12.56
CA LEU A 107 -3.25 0.71 11.68
C LEU A 107 -4.40 0.25 10.77
N ARG A 108 -4.24 0.46 9.47
CA ARG A 108 -5.23 0.06 8.46
C ARG A 108 -5.03 -1.39 8.02
N PHE A 109 -5.04 -2.32 8.96
CA PHE A 109 -4.80 -3.74 8.72
C PHE A 109 -5.84 -4.42 7.82
N ALA A 110 -6.99 -3.80 7.55
CA ALA A 110 -7.97 -4.32 6.60
C ALA A 110 -7.62 -4.00 5.14
N ASP A 111 -6.82 -2.99 4.89
CA ASP A 111 -6.23 -2.72 3.59
C ASP A 111 -5.28 -3.87 3.21
N PRO A 112 -5.55 -4.63 2.13
CA PRO A 112 -4.78 -5.84 1.82
C PRO A 112 -3.28 -5.59 1.62
N LEU A 113 -2.91 -4.41 1.10
CA LEU A 113 -1.50 -4.06 0.91
C LEU A 113 -0.81 -3.80 2.25
N VAL A 114 -1.46 -3.06 3.15
CA VAL A 114 -0.96 -2.82 4.51
C VAL A 114 -0.85 -4.14 5.27
N ALA A 115 -1.90 -4.97 5.21
CA ALA A 115 -1.92 -6.28 5.85
C ALA A 115 -0.78 -7.18 5.35
N HIS A 116 -0.53 -7.20 4.03
CA HIS A 116 0.53 -7.99 3.42
C HIS A 116 1.90 -7.66 4.01
N PHE A 117 2.31 -6.38 3.97
CA PHE A 117 3.62 -5.97 4.47
C PHE A 117 3.71 -6.09 5.99
N TRP A 118 2.67 -5.66 6.72
CA TRP A 118 2.64 -5.70 8.17
C TRP A 118 2.69 -7.13 8.71
N LEU A 119 1.87 -8.05 8.21
CA LEU A 119 1.92 -9.46 8.63
C LEU A 119 3.24 -10.14 8.24
N SER A 120 3.82 -9.79 7.09
CA SER A 120 5.12 -10.31 6.66
C SER A 120 6.29 -9.91 7.58
N SER A 121 6.13 -8.82 8.35
CA SER A 121 7.16 -8.36 9.29
C SER A 121 7.28 -9.20 10.58
N PHE A 122 6.34 -10.11 10.82
CA PHE A 122 6.32 -10.97 12.02
C PHE A 122 6.94 -12.35 11.81
N SER A 123 7.88 -12.50 10.89
CA SER A 123 8.49 -13.80 10.60
C SER A 123 8.94 -14.52 11.88
N GLY A 124 8.39 -15.72 12.13
CA GLY A 124 8.68 -16.56 13.28
C GLY A 124 7.87 -16.28 14.56
N PHE A 125 6.95 -15.30 14.56
CA PHE A 125 6.08 -14.96 15.69
C PHE A 125 4.59 -14.87 15.32
N GLU A 126 4.19 -15.59 14.27
CA GLU A 126 2.86 -15.48 13.65
C GLU A 126 1.71 -15.80 14.60
N ASP A 127 1.95 -16.64 15.62
CA ASP A 127 0.92 -17.12 16.53
C ASP A 127 0.36 -16.04 17.48
N MET A 128 1.13 -15.01 17.79
CA MET A 128 0.76 -14.07 18.85
C MET A 128 -0.18 -12.97 18.37
N HIS A 129 -0.10 -12.56 17.11
CA HIS A 129 -0.89 -11.45 16.58
C HIS A 129 -2.13 -11.90 15.78
N LEU A 130 -2.19 -13.15 15.33
CA LEU A 130 -3.38 -13.69 14.67
C LEU A 130 -4.50 -14.07 15.64
N GLY A 131 -4.18 -14.35 16.90
CA GLY A 131 -5.15 -14.65 17.95
C GLY A 131 -6.08 -15.83 17.57
N PRO A 132 -7.42 -15.63 17.47
CA PRO A 132 -8.35 -16.69 17.11
C PRO A 132 -8.38 -17.01 15.61
N ILE A 133 -7.57 -16.34 14.79
CA ILE A 133 -7.53 -16.52 13.33
C ILE A 133 -6.50 -17.59 13.01
N GLN A 134 -6.95 -18.74 12.48
CA GLN A 134 -6.04 -19.82 12.09
C GLN A 134 -5.35 -19.55 10.75
N HIS A 135 -6.08 -18.94 9.79
CA HIS A 135 -5.53 -18.59 8.49
C HIS A 135 -6.03 -17.21 8.05
N TRP A 136 -5.12 -16.42 7.48
CA TRP A 136 -5.42 -15.15 6.84
C TRP A 136 -4.82 -15.15 5.44
N TRP A 137 -5.70 -15.10 4.41
CA TRP A 137 -5.30 -15.10 3.00
C TRP A 137 -5.36 -13.70 2.42
N ILE A 138 -4.28 -13.31 1.82
CA ILE A 138 -4.12 -12.01 1.17
C ILE A 138 -3.64 -12.23 -0.26
N VAL A 139 -4.22 -11.54 -1.22
CA VAL A 139 -3.68 -11.54 -2.59
C VAL A 139 -2.31 -10.88 -2.56
N LYS A 140 -1.28 -11.55 -3.10
CA LYS A 140 0.05 -10.95 -3.21
C LYS A 140 -0.03 -9.70 -4.08
N PRO A 141 0.43 -8.54 -3.57
CA PRO A 141 0.40 -7.31 -4.33
C PRO A 141 1.28 -7.43 -5.59
N LYS A 142 0.83 -6.79 -6.66
CA LYS A 142 1.54 -6.68 -7.93
C LYS A 142 1.51 -5.25 -8.41
N GLN A 143 2.59 -4.83 -9.02
CA GLN A 143 2.66 -3.56 -9.70
C GLN A 143 2.02 -3.64 -11.10
N THR A 144 1.59 -2.49 -11.63
CA THR A 144 0.89 -2.43 -12.93
C THR A 144 1.75 -2.85 -14.12
N TRP A 145 3.07 -2.79 -13.99
CA TRP A 145 4.04 -3.22 -15.01
C TRP A 145 4.43 -4.69 -14.90
N GLU A 146 3.98 -5.39 -13.86
CA GLU A 146 4.22 -6.81 -13.75
C GLU A 146 3.32 -7.61 -14.70
N PRO A 147 3.79 -8.77 -15.21
CA PRO A 147 2.99 -9.59 -16.12
C PRO A 147 1.64 -9.96 -15.51
N ARG A 148 0.60 -9.85 -16.31
CA ARG A 148 -0.72 -10.35 -15.94
C ARG A 148 -0.63 -11.86 -15.74
N SER A 149 -0.64 -12.31 -14.52
CA SER A 149 -0.73 -13.72 -14.13
C SER A 149 -1.94 -13.91 -13.21
N GLN A 150 -2.36 -15.15 -13.04
CA GLN A 150 -3.40 -15.43 -12.05
C GLN A 150 -2.96 -14.92 -10.66
N PRO A 151 -3.88 -14.31 -9.89
CA PRO A 151 -3.58 -13.85 -8.53
C PRO A 151 -3.05 -15.02 -7.70
N SER A 152 -1.96 -14.78 -6.98
CA SER A 152 -1.45 -15.74 -6.00
C SER A 152 -1.79 -15.28 -4.60
N LEU A 153 -2.13 -16.23 -3.71
CA LEU A 153 -2.43 -15.95 -2.32
C LEU A 153 -1.19 -16.14 -1.45
N GLN A 154 -0.97 -15.21 -0.54
CA GLN A 154 -0.13 -15.42 0.63
C GLN A 154 -1.02 -15.88 1.77
N ILE A 155 -0.51 -16.83 2.56
CA ILE A 155 -1.21 -17.39 3.71
C ILE A 155 -0.37 -17.07 4.94
N PHE A 156 -1.00 -16.42 5.91
CA PHE A 156 -0.47 -16.28 7.25
C PHE A 156 -1.24 -17.24 8.15
N SER A 157 -0.53 -18.10 8.86
CA SER A 157 -1.12 -19.16 9.68
C SER A 157 -0.74 -19.00 11.13
N GLY A 158 -1.73 -18.99 12.03
CA GLY A 158 -1.54 -19.04 13.47
C GLY A 158 -1.77 -20.43 14.01
N SER A 159 -1.07 -20.80 15.06
CA SER A 159 -1.42 -21.98 15.83
C SER A 159 -2.60 -21.62 16.74
N ASN A 160 -3.67 -22.41 16.70
CA ASN A 160 -4.85 -22.24 17.56
C ASN A 160 -4.52 -22.60 19.03
N THR A 161 -3.42 -22.05 19.57
CA THR A 161 -2.93 -22.39 20.90
C THR A 161 -3.74 -21.77 22.03
N GLY A 162 -4.73 -20.92 21.70
CA GLY A 162 -5.56 -20.25 22.69
C GLY A 162 -4.73 -19.40 23.70
N LEU A 163 -3.51 -19.06 23.34
CA LEU A 163 -2.66 -18.21 24.19
C LEU A 163 -3.39 -16.90 24.41
N PRO A 164 -3.55 -16.48 25.67
CA PRO A 164 -4.17 -15.20 25.97
C PRO A 164 -3.33 -14.11 25.33
N TRP A 165 -4.02 -13.09 24.80
CA TRP A 165 -3.38 -11.89 24.28
C TRP A 165 -2.34 -11.37 25.31
N ASP A 166 -1.09 -11.33 24.90
CA ASP A 166 -0.03 -10.74 25.71
C ASP A 166 0.15 -9.26 25.33
N ASN A 167 -0.10 -8.35 26.26
CA ASN A 167 0.13 -6.92 26.09
C ASN A 167 1.60 -6.57 25.77
N ARG A 168 2.51 -7.54 25.89
CA ARG A 168 3.92 -7.41 25.46
C ARG A 168 4.12 -7.66 23.98
N CYS A 169 3.09 -8.12 23.26
CA CYS A 169 3.16 -8.24 21.81
C CYS A 169 3.27 -6.85 21.18
N VAL A 170 4.44 -6.54 20.65
CA VAL A 170 4.70 -5.26 19.99
C VAL A 170 4.13 -5.32 18.57
N LEU A 171 2.99 -4.66 18.36
CA LEU A 171 2.31 -4.64 17.06
C LEU A 171 2.86 -3.57 16.10
N LEU A 172 3.58 -2.57 16.63
CA LEU A 172 4.24 -1.50 15.87
C LEU A 172 5.65 -1.28 16.42
N GLY A 173 6.48 -2.32 16.36
CA GLY A 173 7.93 -2.24 16.59
C GLY A 173 8.68 -1.68 15.37
N PRO A 174 10.02 -1.59 15.43
CA PRO A 174 10.82 -1.08 14.32
C PRO A 174 10.58 -1.81 13.00
N ASP A 175 10.48 -3.14 13.01
CA ASP A 175 10.25 -3.95 11.80
C ASP A 175 8.86 -3.71 11.20
N GLN A 176 7.84 -3.51 12.03
CA GLN A 176 6.48 -3.19 11.61
C GLN A 176 6.39 -1.78 11.03
N ILE A 177 7.11 -0.82 11.61
CA ILE A 177 7.19 0.54 11.07
C ILE A 177 7.87 0.51 9.70
N LEU A 178 8.99 -0.21 9.57
CA LEU A 178 9.67 -0.38 8.28
C LEU A 178 8.74 -1.03 7.23
N ALA A 179 7.94 -2.02 7.61
CA ALA A 179 6.96 -2.65 6.72
C ALA A 179 5.87 -1.65 6.25
N LEU A 180 5.43 -0.73 7.13
CA LEU A 180 4.50 0.33 6.75
C LEU A 180 5.16 1.36 5.81
N GLU A 181 6.44 1.68 6.02
CA GLU A 181 7.22 2.52 5.10
C GLU A 181 7.37 1.84 3.73
N GLN A 182 7.63 0.54 3.68
CA GLN A 182 7.65 -0.25 2.44
C GLN A 182 6.30 -0.22 1.72
N THR A 183 5.18 -0.23 2.46
CA THR A 183 3.84 -0.06 1.88
C THR A 183 3.69 1.29 1.17
N GLN A 184 4.16 2.38 1.80
CA GLN A 184 4.11 3.71 1.20
C GLN A 184 5.04 3.83 -0.01
N HIS A 185 6.25 3.28 0.09
CA HIS A 185 7.20 3.21 -1.02
C HIS A 185 6.59 2.46 -2.23
N TRP A 186 6.00 1.29 -1.99
CA TRP A 186 5.34 0.49 -3.02
C TRP A 186 4.23 1.27 -3.74
N ARG A 187 3.38 1.98 -2.99
CA ARG A 187 2.34 2.84 -3.55
C ARG A 187 2.90 4.01 -4.33
N PHE A 188 3.96 4.63 -3.80
CA PHE A 188 4.62 5.75 -4.46
C PHE A 188 5.16 5.34 -5.83
N LEU A 189 5.89 4.23 -5.92
CA LEU A 189 6.39 3.70 -7.19
C LEU A 189 5.27 3.46 -8.19
N GLY A 190 4.14 2.89 -7.75
CA GLY A 190 2.98 2.66 -8.62
C GLY A 190 2.41 3.96 -9.21
N ARG A 191 2.28 5.01 -8.37
CA ARG A 191 1.83 6.34 -8.83
C ARG A 191 2.82 6.99 -9.80
N VAL A 192 4.11 6.92 -9.49
CA VAL A 192 5.17 7.48 -10.32
C VAL A 192 5.23 6.77 -11.67
N HIS A 193 5.20 5.43 -11.67
CA HIS A 193 5.16 4.67 -12.92
C HIS A 193 3.96 5.07 -13.80
N ALA A 194 2.76 5.13 -13.23
CA ALA A 194 1.56 5.53 -13.96
C ALA A 194 1.71 6.94 -14.56
N TRP A 195 2.24 7.87 -13.77
CA TRP A 195 2.49 9.26 -14.19
C TRP A 195 3.50 9.35 -15.34
N ILE A 196 4.65 8.68 -15.22
CA ILE A 196 5.69 8.69 -16.26
C ILE A 196 5.19 7.99 -17.53
N ASN A 197 4.49 6.87 -17.39
CA ASN A 197 3.96 6.12 -18.54
C ASN A 197 2.88 6.91 -19.31
N GLU A 198 2.17 7.82 -18.66
CA GLU A 198 1.23 8.72 -19.33
C GLU A 198 1.95 9.80 -20.14
N ARG A 199 3.07 10.35 -19.60
CA ARG A 199 3.81 11.47 -20.22
C ARG A 199 4.87 11.01 -21.23
N THR A 200 5.55 9.93 -20.93
CA THR A 200 6.67 9.38 -21.72
C THR A 200 6.49 7.88 -21.93
N PRO A 201 5.46 7.46 -22.68
CA PRO A 201 5.13 6.02 -22.86
C PRO A 201 6.28 5.19 -23.43
N SER A 202 7.15 5.81 -24.23
CA SER A 202 8.27 5.13 -24.88
C SER A 202 9.38 4.73 -23.91
N LEU A 203 9.47 5.32 -22.73
CA LEU A 203 10.55 5.04 -21.78
C LEU A 203 10.59 3.58 -21.37
N PHE A 204 9.43 2.99 -21.09
CA PHE A 204 9.33 1.62 -20.59
C PHE A 204 9.03 0.57 -21.68
N PHE A 205 8.94 0.98 -22.96
CA PHE A 205 8.49 0.12 -24.05
C PHE A 205 9.33 -1.14 -24.23
N ASP A 206 10.65 -1.01 -24.15
CA ASP A 206 11.60 -2.12 -24.35
C ASP A 206 12.10 -2.73 -23.02
N MET A 207 11.53 -2.32 -21.89
CA MET A 207 11.93 -2.81 -20.57
C MET A 207 11.05 -3.96 -20.10
N ASN A 208 11.65 -5.00 -19.54
CA ASN A 208 10.90 -5.99 -18.78
C ASN A 208 10.59 -5.49 -17.36
N SER A 209 9.72 -6.21 -16.63
CA SER A 209 9.25 -5.80 -15.31
C SER A 209 10.37 -5.54 -14.29
N LEU A 210 11.44 -6.35 -14.32
CA LEU A 210 12.59 -6.17 -13.42
C LEU A 210 13.34 -4.88 -13.76
N GLN A 211 13.56 -4.64 -15.06
CA GLN A 211 14.24 -3.43 -15.53
C GLN A 211 13.44 -2.15 -15.18
N ILE A 212 12.09 -2.20 -15.26
CA ILE A 212 11.24 -1.08 -14.84
C ILE A 212 11.39 -0.85 -13.33
N THR A 213 11.33 -1.91 -12.54
CA THR A 213 11.50 -1.81 -11.08
C THR A 213 12.88 -1.23 -10.73
N ASP A 214 13.95 -1.78 -11.29
CA ASP A 214 15.31 -1.32 -11.05
C ASP A 214 15.52 0.14 -11.47
N TRP A 215 14.91 0.54 -12.60
CA TRP A 215 14.99 1.92 -13.08
C TRP A 215 14.29 2.90 -12.12
N LEU A 216 13.08 2.56 -11.65
CA LEU A 216 12.31 3.37 -10.70
C LEU A 216 13.02 3.46 -9.35
N ASP A 217 13.48 2.34 -8.80
CA ASP A 217 14.16 2.28 -7.50
C ASP A 217 15.49 3.03 -7.53
N SER A 218 16.28 2.87 -8.60
CA SER A 218 17.56 3.57 -8.75
C SER A 218 17.37 5.09 -8.93
N SER A 219 16.36 5.50 -9.69
CA SER A 219 16.04 6.92 -9.86
C SER A 219 15.55 7.56 -8.56
N LEU A 220 14.72 6.85 -7.80
CA LEU A 220 14.23 7.31 -6.50
C LEU A 220 15.37 7.41 -5.48
N THR A 221 16.21 6.38 -5.40
CA THR A 221 17.38 6.36 -4.50
C THR A 221 18.32 7.51 -4.81
N ALA A 222 18.61 7.75 -6.10
CA ALA A 222 19.46 8.88 -6.50
C ALA A 222 18.87 10.25 -6.10
N GLY A 223 17.54 10.42 -6.17
CA GLY A 223 16.87 11.63 -5.70
C GLY A 223 16.97 11.83 -4.19
N LEU A 224 16.80 10.77 -3.41
CA LEU A 224 16.98 10.78 -1.96
C LEU A 224 18.43 11.10 -1.58
N ASP A 225 19.41 10.47 -2.21
CA ASP A 225 20.85 10.70 -2.00
C ASP A 225 21.25 12.13 -2.40
N TRP A 226 20.57 12.70 -3.41
CA TRP A 226 20.77 14.09 -3.80
C TRP A 226 20.22 15.10 -2.77
N GLY A 227 19.40 14.62 -1.81
CA GLY A 227 18.87 15.36 -0.67
C GLY A 227 17.41 15.78 -0.80
N LEU A 228 16.63 15.14 -1.69
CA LEU A 228 15.18 15.33 -1.76
C LEU A 228 14.50 14.51 -0.67
N VAL A 229 13.47 15.08 -0.05
CA VAL A 229 12.72 14.45 1.05
C VAL A 229 11.20 14.51 0.84
N THR A 230 10.73 15.28 -0.15
CA THR A 230 9.29 15.38 -0.45
C THR A 230 8.91 14.53 -1.64
N GLU A 231 7.70 13.93 -1.60
CA GLU A 231 7.16 13.19 -2.76
C GLU A 231 7.16 14.06 -4.02
N ARG A 232 6.84 15.36 -3.90
CA ARG A 232 6.83 16.28 -5.03
C ARG A 232 8.23 16.44 -5.64
N GLY A 233 9.24 16.66 -4.81
CA GLY A 233 10.63 16.81 -5.28
C GLY A 233 11.10 15.54 -5.98
N LEU A 234 10.76 14.35 -5.43
CA LEU A 234 11.09 13.05 -6.00
C LEU A 234 10.37 12.81 -7.33
N VAL A 235 9.09 13.19 -7.47
CA VAL A 235 8.38 13.09 -8.77
C VAL A 235 9.07 13.93 -9.83
N ILE A 236 9.38 15.20 -9.54
CA ILE A 236 10.10 16.10 -10.47
C ILE A 236 11.47 15.52 -10.85
N TRP A 237 12.19 14.96 -9.87
CA TRP A 237 13.48 14.31 -10.12
C TRP A 237 13.35 13.12 -11.07
N ILE A 238 12.36 12.26 -10.86
CA ILE A 238 12.15 11.07 -11.70
C ILE A 238 11.68 11.49 -13.10
N GLU A 239 10.88 12.54 -13.24
CA GLU A 239 10.56 13.14 -14.55
C GLU A 239 11.82 13.62 -15.28
N ALA A 240 12.70 14.34 -14.59
CA ALA A 240 13.96 14.76 -15.18
C ALA A 240 14.85 13.55 -15.59
N CYS A 241 14.82 12.45 -14.80
CA CYS A 241 15.47 11.22 -15.19
C CYS A 241 14.84 10.58 -16.45
N ALA A 242 13.52 10.68 -16.62
CA ALA A 242 12.82 10.14 -17.78
C ALA A 242 13.15 10.90 -19.07
N ASP A 243 13.24 12.22 -18.99
CA ASP A 243 13.46 13.09 -20.15
C ASP A 243 14.97 13.23 -20.50
N ASP A 244 15.82 13.40 -19.51
CA ASP A 244 17.23 13.73 -19.70
C ASP A 244 18.19 12.56 -19.35
N GLY A 245 17.66 11.45 -18.81
CA GLY A 245 18.42 10.28 -18.33
C GLY A 245 18.78 10.37 -16.83
N GLN A 246 19.04 9.22 -16.21
CA GLN A 246 19.28 9.11 -14.76
C GLN A 246 20.53 9.89 -14.29
N ASP A 247 21.44 10.21 -15.18
CA ASP A 247 22.62 11.02 -14.89
C ASP A 247 22.45 12.53 -15.13
N PHE A 248 21.20 13.01 -15.37
CA PHE A 248 20.92 14.39 -15.78
C PHE A 248 21.58 15.45 -14.87
N ALA A 249 21.59 15.20 -13.56
CA ALA A 249 22.12 16.14 -12.57
C ALA A 249 23.66 16.24 -12.59
N THR A 250 24.34 15.22 -13.10
CA THR A 250 25.82 15.13 -13.14
C THR A 250 26.41 15.20 -14.54
N ARG A 251 25.58 15.04 -15.57
CA ARG A 251 26.03 15.02 -16.98
C ARG A 251 26.62 16.36 -17.37
N ALA A 252 27.91 16.33 -17.73
CA ALA A 252 28.61 17.53 -18.23
C ALA A 252 27.91 18.09 -19.48
N HIS A 253 27.67 19.40 -19.51
CA HIS A 253 26.94 20.10 -20.58
C HIS A 253 25.46 19.61 -20.78
N GLY A 254 24.89 18.88 -19.85
CA GLY A 254 23.46 18.55 -19.83
C GLY A 254 22.59 19.75 -19.48
N HIS A 255 21.27 19.62 -19.69
CA HIS A 255 20.30 20.72 -19.44
C HIS A 255 20.42 21.27 -18.02
N TYR A 256 20.54 20.41 -17.01
CA TYR A 256 20.66 20.82 -15.62
C TYR A 256 21.96 21.59 -15.34
N GLN A 257 23.11 21.11 -15.82
CA GLN A 257 24.39 21.79 -15.63
C GLN A 257 24.43 23.12 -16.35
N ASN A 258 23.87 23.23 -17.56
CA ASN A 258 23.74 24.49 -18.28
C ASN A 258 22.87 25.48 -17.52
N TRP A 259 21.71 25.01 -17.00
CA TRP A 259 20.83 25.85 -16.16
C TRP A 259 21.53 26.38 -14.91
N LEU A 260 22.34 25.54 -14.23
CA LEU A 260 23.12 25.99 -13.06
C LEU A 260 24.08 27.14 -13.39
N THR A 261 24.58 27.20 -14.64
CA THR A 261 25.52 28.27 -15.06
C THR A 261 24.83 29.60 -15.42
N LEU A 262 23.49 29.57 -15.65
CA LEU A 262 22.73 30.79 -15.99
C LEU A 262 22.70 31.79 -14.83
N ASP A 263 22.63 31.32 -13.60
CA ASP A 263 22.66 32.14 -12.39
C ASP A 263 23.38 31.39 -11.25
N PRO A 264 24.48 31.95 -10.72
CA PRO A 264 25.20 31.39 -9.57
C PRO A 264 24.33 31.19 -8.31
N ALA A 265 23.19 31.88 -8.22
CA ALA A 265 22.23 31.72 -7.13
C ALA A 265 21.57 30.31 -7.14
N HIS A 266 21.41 29.71 -8.32
CA HIS A 266 20.81 28.35 -8.46
C HIS A 266 21.56 27.28 -7.64
N ALA A 267 22.90 27.34 -7.64
CA ALA A 267 23.73 26.39 -6.90
C ALA A 267 23.61 26.52 -5.37
N ARG A 268 23.09 27.65 -4.87
CA ARG A 268 22.95 27.96 -3.44
C ARG A 268 21.58 27.54 -2.90
N LEU A 269 20.64 27.18 -3.77
CA LEU A 269 19.32 26.72 -3.38
C LEU A 269 19.41 25.38 -2.63
N SER A 270 18.48 25.14 -1.70
CA SER A 270 18.30 23.80 -1.12
C SER A 270 17.93 22.81 -2.22
N PRO A 271 18.15 21.50 -2.02
CA PRO A 271 17.79 20.49 -3.02
C PRO A 271 16.34 20.62 -3.52
N GLU A 272 15.37 20.75 -2.63
CA GLU A 272 13.95 20.93 -2.97
C GLU A 272 13.68 22.19 -3.80
N ALA A 273 14.23 23.33 -3.39
CA ALA A 273 14.07 24.57 -4.13
C ALA A 273 14.77 24.53 -5.48
N ARG A 274 15.91 23.83 -5.57
CA ARG A 274 16.71 23.70 -6.77
C ARG A 274 16.03 22.87 -7.83
N ILE A 275 15.51 21.69 -7.44
CA ILE A 275 14.80 20.82 -8.39
C ILE A 275 13.49 21.48 -8.88
N THR A 276 12.77 22.18 -8.00
CA THR A 276 11.55 22.93 -8.38
C THR A 276 11.85 24.09 -9.34
N ALA A 277 12.94 24.81 -9.11
CA ALA A 277 13.34 25.93 -9.99
C ALA A 277 13.83 25.43 -11.35
N PHE A 278 14.55 24.31 -11.39
CA PHE A 278 14.93 23.64 -12.63
C PHE A 278 13.72 23.17 -13.43
N ASP A 279 12.75 22.57 -12.78
CA ASP A 279 11.50 22.13 -13.39
C ASP A 279 10.73 23.28 -14.03
N ALA A 280 10.54 24.39 -13.31
CA ALA A 280 9.91 25.58 -13.83
C ALA A 280 10.65 26.15 -15.07
N HIS A 281 11.98 26.04 -15.11
CA HIS A 281 12.78 26.45 -16.26
C HIS A 281 12.54 25.54 -17.47
N ARG A 282 12.44 24.22 -17.26
CA ARG A 282 12.16 23.24 -18.34
C ARG A 282 10.81 23.52 -19.01
N TYR A 283 9.74 23.68 -18.21
CA TYR A 283 8.40 24.01 -18.74
C TYR A 283 8.37 25.34 -19.50
N ALA A 284 9.07 26.36 -19.00
CA ALA A 284 9.14 27.65 -19.72
C ALA A 284 9.87 27.56 -21.08
N GLN A 285 10.79 26.61 -21.26
CA GLN A 285 11.43 26.36 -22.55
C GLN A 285 10.53 25.58 -23.52
N GLU A 286 9.76 24.60 -23.01
CA GLU A 286 8.80 23.84 -23.82
C GLU A 286 7.68 24.75 -24.39
N ASP A 287 7.12 25.63 -23.57
CA ASP A 287 6.10 26.59 -24.01
C ASP A 287 6.63 27.54 -25.11
N ASN A 288 7.89 27.98 -25.01
CA ASN A 288 8.51 28.83 -26.02
C ASN A 288 8.88 28.10 -27.33
N ALA A 289 9.01 26.78 -27.30
CA ALA A 289 9.32 25.97 -28.47
C ALA A 289 8.05 25.59 -29.29
N HIS A 290 6.88 25.70 -28.68
CA HIS A 290 5.58 25.34 -29.29
C HIS A 290 4.72 26.58 -29.67
N GLY A 291 5.15 27.79 -29.35
CA GLY A 291 4.51 29.07 -29.72
C GLY A 291 5.23 29.74 -30.87
#